data_4416f7afa8fd8869c1252ae0cf1807fa
#
_entry.id   4416f7afa8fd8869c1252ae0cf1807fa
#
_cell.length_a   1.000
_cell.length_b   1.000
_cell.length_c   1.000
_cell.angle_alpha   90.00
_cell.angle_beta   90.00
_cell.angle_gamma   90.00
#
_symmetry.space_group_name_H-M   'P 1'
#
loop_
_entity.id
_entity.type
_entity.pdbx_description
1 polymer ?
#
loop_
_entity_poly.entity_id
_entity_poly.type
_entity_poly.pdbx_seq_one_letter_code
_entity_poly.pdbx_strand_id
1 'polypeptide(L)'
;MIAAVTREARFVVSTAVIVAAAVIGFYVLARQIRYGLAERPYIATIKLHLRALAAGQARYLSERRTYATDVMRVWAPPVDGSAQGVRLHVIAADSGGYIVEGRSAGWEGRCVLAVGRSAGDSLPPGEPVCYRD
;
A
#
# COMPACT_ATOMS: atom_id res chain seq x y z
N MET A 1 27.70 -24.79 -50.75
CA MET A 1 26.24 -24.61 -50.64
C MET A 1 25.69 -24.83 -49.24
N ILE A 2 26.21 -25.76 -48.46
CA ILE A 2 25.73 -26.07 -47.10
C ILE A 2 26.07 -24.97 -46.05
N ALA A 3 27.16 -24.22 -46.25
CA ALA A 3 27.58 -23.16 -45.29
C ALA A 3 26.73 -21.88 -45.35
N ALA A 4 26.06 -21.59 -46.46
CA ALA A 4 25.20 -20.41 -46.59
C ALA A 4 23.86 -20.59 -45.86
N VAL A 5 23.29 -21.78 -45.90
CA VAL A 5 22.03 -22.12 -45.24
C VAL A 5 22.14 -22.03 -43.70
N THR A 6 23.28 -22.40 -43.13
CA THR A 6 23.50 -22.33 -41.69
C THR A 6 23.64 -20.91 -41.19
N ARG A 7 24.10 -19.98 -41.98
CA ARG A 7 24.29 -18.57 -41.60
C ARG A 7 22.95 -17.83 -41.56
N GLU A 8 22.08 -18.07 -42.55
CA GLU A 8 20.73 -17.50 -42.56
C GLU A 8 19.85 -18.07 -41.45
N ALA A 9 19.93 -19.38 -41.17
CA ALA A 9 19.19 -20.01 -40.10
C ALA A 9 19.59 -19.44 -38.71
N ARG A 10 20.86 -19.18 -38.49
CA ARG A 10 21.33 -18.56 -37.23
C ARG A 10 20.84 -17.13 -37.08
N PHE A 11 20.77 -16.38 -38.17
CA PHE A 11 20.27 -15.00 -38.13
C PHE A 11 18.78 -14.94 -37.83
N VAL A 12 17.97 -15.81 -38.45
CA VAL A 12 16.53 -15.90 -38.20
C VAL A 12 16.21 -16.35 -36.77
N VAL A 13 16.93 -17.34 -36.24
CA VAL A 13 16.78 -17.81 -34.88
C VAL A 13 17.13 -16.71 -33.86
N SER A 14 18.23 -15.98 -34.11
CA SER A 14 18.66 -14.88 -33.23
C SER A 14 17.61 -13.75 -33.22
N THR A 15 17.05 -13.40 -34.35
CA THR A 15 16.01 -12.34 -34.43
C THR A 15 14.73 -12.76 -33.74
N ALA A 16 14.31 -14.01 -33.90
CA ALA A 16 13.11 -14.55 -33.27
C ALA A 16 13.25 -14.55 -31.71
N VAL A 17 14.42 -14.90 -31.21
CA VAL A 17 14.69 -14.88 -29.74
C VAL A 17 14.66 -13.45 -29.19
N ILE A 18 15.22 -12.47 -29.88
CA ILE A 18 15.20 -11.06 -29.47
C ILE A 18 13.78 -10.52 -29.45
N VAL A 19 12.98 -10.82 -30.46
CA VAL A 19 11.57 -10.38 -30.53
C VAL A 19 10.76 -11.03 -29.41
N ALA A 20 10.92 -12.32 -29.16
CA ALA A 20 10.23 -13.01 -28.06
C ALA A 20 10.60 -12.41 -26.68
N ALA A 21 11.88 -12.13 -26.45
CA ALA A 21 12.34 -11.50 -25.20
C ALA A 21 11.75 -10.09 -25.03
N ALA A 22 11.69 -9.29 -26.10
CA ALA A 22 11.09 -7.96 -26.06
C ALA A 22 9.57 -8.01 -25.76
N VAL A 23 8.85 -8.95 -26.36
CA VAL A 23 7.41 -9.13 -26.11
C VAL A 23 7.16 -9.57 -24.68
N ILE A 24 7.94 -10.51 -24.14
CA ILE A 24 7.83 -10.96 -22.75
C ILE A 24 8.15 -9.82 -21.80
N GLY A 25 9.22 -9.07 -22.05
CA GLY A 25 9.61 -7.91 -21.24
C GLY A 25 8.53 -6.84 -21.20
N PHE A 26 7.94 -6.51 -22.36
CA PHE A 26 6.84 -5.57 -22.46
C PHE A 26 5.58 -6.06 -21.72
N TYR A 27 5.25 -7.34 -21.82
CA TYR A 27 4.11 -7.94 -21.13
C TYR A 27 4.27 -7.88 -19.60
N VAL A 28 5.45 -8.22 -19.09
CA VAL A 28 5.76 -8.16 -17.64
C VAL A 28 5.69 -6.72 -17.15
N LEU A 29 6.26 -5.76 -17.89
CA LEU A 29 6.23 -4.35 -17.52
C LEU A 29 4.79 -3.79 -17.54
N ALA A 30 4.01 -4.09 -18.56
CA ALA A 30 2.62 -3.67 -18.66
C ALA A 30 1.76 -4.25 -17.52
N ARG A 31 2.04 -5.49 -17.13
CA ARG A 31 1.38 -6.13 -16.00
C ARG A 31 1.70 -5.42 -14.68
N GLN A 32 2.96 -5.10 -14.42
CA GLN A 32 3.36 -4.37 -13.21
C GLN A 32 2.73 -2.97 -13.12
N ILE A 33 2.69 -2.24 -14.24
CA ILE A 33 2.06 -0.92 -14.29
C ILE A 33 0.55 -1.03 -13.99
N ARG A 34 -0.15 -2.00 -14.54
CA ARG A 34 -1.59 -2.22 -14.29
C ARG A 34 -1.87 -2.51 -12.83
N TYR A 35 -1.09 -3.37 -12.20
CA TYR A 35 -1.25 -3.68 -10.77
C TYR A 35 -1.01 -2.45 -9.89
N GLY A 36 0.05 -1.70 -10.14
CA GLY A 36 0.35 -0.46 -9.40
C GLY A 36 -0.74 0.61 -9.53
N LEU A 37 -1.38 0.73 -10.69
CA LEU A 37 -2.48 1.65 -10.91
C LEU A 37 -3.77 1.20 -10.23
N ALA A 38 -4.05 -0.12 -10.21
CA ALA A 38 -5.25 -0.67 -9.57
C ALA A 38 -5.20 -0.57 -8.03
N GLU A 39 -4.03 -0.55 -7.43
CA GLU A 39 -3.85 -0.45 -5.97
C GLU A 39 -3.97 0.98 -5.44
N ARG A 40 -3.64 1.99 -6.25
CA ARG A 40 -3.64 3.40 -5.86
C ARG A 40 -4.91 3.89 -5.17
N PRO A 41 -6.12 3.60 -5.68
CA PRO A 41 -7.35 4.07 -5.05
C PRO A 41 -7.56 3.46 -3.66
N TYR A 42 -7.24 2.19 -3.45
CA TYR A 42 -7.35 1.53 -2.14
C TYR A 42 -6.38 2.13 -1.13
N ILE A 43 -5.12 2.32 -1.52
CA ILE A 43 -4.09 2.95 -0.70
C ILE A 43 -4.48 4.38 -0.33
N ALA A 44 -4.95 5.17 -1.29
CA ALA A 44 -5.39 6.54 -1.05
C ALA A 44 -6.55 6.61 -0.05
N THR A 45 -7.52 5.71 -0.20
CA THR A 45 -8.67 5.61 0.71
C THR A 45 -8.25 5.22 2.12
N ILE A 46 -7.39 4.21 2.28
CA ILE A 46 -6.88 3.81 3.59
C ILE A 46 -6.12 4.97 4.25
N LYS A 47 -5.23 5.64 3.52
CA LYS A 47 -4.46 6.79 4.03
C LYS A 47 -5.36 7.94 4.46
N LEU A 48 -6.44 8.20 3.71
CA LEU A 48 -7.43 9.22 4.07
C LEU A 48 -8.05 8.92 5.44
N HIS A 49 -8.51 7.68 5.64
CA HIS A 49 -9.15 7.29 6.90
C HIS A 49 -8.17 7.16 8.06
N LEU A 50 -6.92 6.76 7.82
CA LEU A 50 -5.87 6.80 8.83
C LEU A 50 -5.58 8.24 9.30
N ARG A 51 -5.55 9.22 8.40
CA ARG A 51 -5.39 10.63 8.77
C ARG A 51 -6.59 11.17 9.54
N ALA A 52 -7.81 10.77 9.17
CA ALA A 52 -9.02 11.12 9.91
C ALA A 52 -8.99 10.54 11.34
N LEU A 53 -8.55 9.28 11.50
CA LEU A 53 -8.35 8.67 12.80
C LEU A 53 -7.27 9.41 13.60
N ALA A 54 -6.17 9.81 12.97
CA ALA A 54 -5.10 10.58 13.63
C ALA A 54 -5.61 11.92 14.19
N ALA A 55 -6.48 12.61 13.46
CA ALA A 55 -7.13 13.83 13.94
C ALA A 55 -8.03 13.55 15.17
N GLY A 56 -8.76 12.43 15.16
CA GLY A 56 -9.55 11.95 16.30
C GLY A 56 -8.67 11.62 17.52
N GLN A 57 -7.53 10.98 17.31
CA GLN A 57 -6.56 10.67 18.35
C GLN A 57 -5.97 11.94 18.99
N ALA A 58 -5.65 12.94 18.18
CA ALA A 58 -5.14 14.22 18.70
C ALA A 58 -6.16 14.92 19.61
N ARG A 59 -7.44 14.91 19.23
CA ARG A 59 -8.54 15.43 20.03
C ARG A 59 -8.71 14.62 21.33
N TYR A 60 -8.73 13.31 21.24
CA TYR A 60 -8.86 12.43 22.39
C TYR A 60 -7.72 12.63 23.38
N LEU A 61 -6.48 12.78 22.92
CA LEU A 61 -5.32 13.08 23.74
C LEU A 61 -5.49 14.41 24.52
N SER A 62 -6.01 15.45 23.85
CA SER A 62 -6.22 16.75 24.50
C SER A 62 -7.24 16.69 25.64
N GLU A 63 -8.25 15.83 25.53
CA GLU A 63 -9.32 15.66 26.50
C GLU A 63 -8.96 14.66 27.61
N ARG A 64 -8.28 13.58 27.25
CA ARG A 64 -8.05 12.42 28.15
C ARG A 64 -6.61 12.22 28.59
N ARG A 65 -5.67 12.99 28.03
CA ARG A 65 -4.21 12.88 28.31
C ARG A 65 -3.59 11.54 27.92
N THR A 66 -4.26 10.76 27.09
CA THR A 66 -3.81 9.48 26.54
C THR A 66 -4.44 9.28 25.16
N TYR A 67 -3.83 8.44 24.33
CA TYR A 67 -4.42 8.02 23.07
C TYR A 67 -5.44 6.89 23.29
N ALA A 68 -6.48 6.83 22.44
CA ALA A 68 -7.51 5.82 22.54
C ALA A 68 -7.02 4.47 21.99
N THR A 69 -7.33 3.40 22.70
CA THR A 69 -7.11 2.01 22.28
C THR A 69 -8.25 1.48 21.41
N ASP A 70 -9.42 2.11 21.50
CA ASP A 70 -10.62 1.74 20.74
C ASP A 70 -10.81 2.70 19.57
N VAL A 71 -10.79 2.15 18.34
CA VAL A 71 -11.00 2.90 17.09
C VAL A 71 -12.29 3.70 17.11
N MET A 72 -13.38 3.11 17.60
CA MET A 72 -14.71 3.75 17.59
C MET A 72 -14.80 5.02 18.43
N ARG A 73 -13.86 5.24 19.33
CA ARG A 73 -13.80 6.48 20.14
C ARG A 73 -13.21 7.68 19.39
N VAL A 74 -12.44 7.40 18.33
CA VAL A 74 -11.66 8.43 17.62
C VAL A 74 -11.99 8.49 16.13
N TRP A 75 -12.61 7.47 15.59
CA TRP A 75 -13.02 7.41 14.20
C TRP A 75 -14.29 6.59 14.05
N ALA A 76 -15.24 7.12 13.28
CA ALA A 76 -16.45 6.41 12.86
C ALA A 76 -16.47 6.33 11.33
N PRO A 77 -16.86 5.19 10.73
CA PRO A 77 -17.03 5.09 9.30
C PRO A 77 -18.01 6.15 8.79
N PRO A 78 -17.64 6.92 7.74
CA PRO A 78 -18.55 7.86 7.12
C PRO A 78 -19.81 7.17 6.60
N VAL A 79 -20.97 7.82 6.77
CA VAL A 79 -22.27 7.29 6.32
C VAL A 79 -22.45 7.31 4.81
N ASP A 80 -21.59 8.04 4.08
CA ASP A 80 -21.61 8.15 2.62
C ASP A 80 -21.03 6.92 1.88
N GLY A 81 -20.57 5.92 2.63
CA GLY A 81 -19.96 4.70 2.08
C GLY A 81 -18.52 4.86 1.60
N SER A 82 -17.88 6.02 1.78
CA SER A 82 -16.49 6.27 1.36
C SER A 82 -15.47 5.36 2.07
N ALA A 83 -15.80 4.83 3.24
CA ALA A 83 -14.99 3.87 4.00
C ALA A 83 -15.43 2.42 3.77
N GLN A 84 -16.26 2.12 2.79
CA GLN A 84 -16.72 0.76 2.55
C GLN A 84 -15.55 -0.19 2.26
N GLY A 85 -15.48 -1.28 3.03
CA GLY A 85 -14.38 -2.25 2.93
C GLY A 85 -13.08 -1.84 3.63
N VAL A 86 -12.99 -0.64 4.20
CA VAL A 86 -11.86 -0.19 5.02
C VAL A 86 -12.04 -0.65 6.45
N ARG A 87 -11.00 -1.25 7.01
CA ARG A 87 -10.92 -1.66 8.42
C ARG A 87 -9.72 -1.00 9.06
N LEU A 88 -9.95 -0.32 10.17
CA LEU A 88 -8.90 0.29 10.98
C LEU A 88 -8.80 -0.46 12.30
N HIS A 89 -7.57 -0.67 12.78
CA HIS A 89 -7.29 -1.35 14.04
C HIS A 89 -6.15 -0.65 14.78
N VAL A 90 -6.39 -0.27 16.03
CA VAL A 90 -5.33 0.26 16.91
C VAL A 90 -4.56 -0.93 17.47
N ILE A 91 -3.30 -1.05 17.08
CA ILE A 91 -2.42 -2.13 17.54
C ILE A 91 -1.95 -1.87 18.97
N ALA A 92 -1.55 -0.63 19.24
CA ALA A 92 -1.11 -0.17 20.56
C ALA A 92 -1.38 1.32 20.71
N ALA A 93 -1.74 1.75 21.92
CA ALA A 93 -1.88 3.15 22.25
C ALA A 93 -1.66 3.36 23.77
N ASP A 94 -0.94 4.42 24.10
CA ASP A 94 -0.72 4.88 25.46
C ASP A 94 -0.61 6.42 25.49
N SER A 95 -0.13 6.99 26.59
CA SER A 95 0.09 8.43 26.67
C SER A 95 1.26 8.95 25.83
N GLY A 96 2.15 8.08 25.40
CA GLY A 96 3.37 8.42 24.66
C GLY A 96 3.28 8.22 23.15
N GLY A 97 2.24 7.54 22.66
CA GLY A 97 2.09 7.30 21.24
C GLY A 97 1.04 6.23 20.90
N TYR A 98 0.86 5.97 19.62
CA TYR A 98 -0.02 4.91 19.12
C TYR A 98 0.46 4.36 17.77
N ILE A 99 0.04 3.14 17.48
CA ILE A 99 0.17 2.50 16.14
C ILE A 99 -1.22 2.05 15.73
N VAL A 100 -1.58 2.38 14.50
CA VAL A 100 -2.83 1.93 13.87
C VAL A 100 -2.54 1.32 12.51
N GLU A 101 -3.25 0.23 12.20
CA GLU A 101 -3.22 -0.45 10.92
C GLU A 101 -4.54 -0.23 10.18
N GLY A 102 -4.45 0.01 8.88
CA GLY A 102 -5.59 0.08 7.98
C GLY A 102 -5.46 -0.95 6.87
N ARG A 103 -6.57 -1.64 6.57
CA ARG A 103 -6.70 -2.61 5.48
C ARG A 103 -7.94 -2.31 4.64
N SER A 104 -7.94 -2.77 3.39
CA SER A 104 -9.10 -2.71 2.51
C SER A 104 -9.44 -4.09 1.97
N ALA A 105 -10.72 -4.40 1.87
CA ALA A 105 -11.19 -5.69 1.34
C ALA A 105 -10.79 -5.93 -0.13
N GLY A 106 -10.51 -4.88 -0.90
CA GLY A 106 -10.14 -4.97 -2.31
C GLY A 106 -8.63 -4.96 -2.59
N TRP A 107 -7.80 -4.99 -1.54
CA TRP A 107 -6.35 -4.93 -1.69
C TRP A 107 -5.62 -5.81 -0.67
N GLU A 108 -4.69 -6.63 -1.16
CA GLU A 108 -3.84 -7.51 -0.33
C GLU A 108 -2.63 -6.74 0.19
N GLY A 109 -2.86 -5.94 1.22
CA GLY A 109 -1.82 -5.17 1.87
C GLY A 109 -2.37 -4.42 3.07
N ARG A 110 -1.48 -3.68 3.72
CA ARG A 110 -1.81 -2.88 4.89
C ARG A 110 -1.10 -1.54 4.87
N CYS A 111 -1.72 -0.54 5.45
CA CYS A 111 -1.09 0.73 5.74
C CYS A 111 -0.97 0.90 7.26
N VAL A 112 0.16 1.38 7.73
CA VAL A 112 0.45 1.59 9.15
C VAL A 112 0.75 3.06 9.37
N LEU A 113 0.18 3.63 10.42
CA LEU A 113 0.46 4.97 10.90
C LEU A 113 0.88 4.88 12.36
N ALA A 114 2.01 5.49 12.70
CA ALA A 114 2.53 5.53 14.06
C ALA A 114 2.85 6.96 14.48
N VAL A 115 2.62 7.28 15.74
CA VAL A 115 2.86 8.59 16.32
C VAL A 115 3.54 8.43 17.67
N GLY A 116 4.43 9.39 18.00
CA GLY A 116 5.15 9.42 19.25
C GLY A 116 6.17 8.30 19.38
N ARG A 117 6.39 7.79 20.59
CA ARG A 117 7.35 6.71 20.85
C ARG A 117 7.04 5.40 20.10
N SER A 118 5.79 5.20 19.74
CA SER A 118 5.37 4.01 19.00
C SER A 118 5.83 4.00 17.55
N ALA A 119 6.24 5.15 16.97
CA ALA A 119 6.78 5.21 15.63
C ALA A 119 8.14 4.50 15.50
N GLY A 120 8.94 4.48 16.58
CA GLY A 120 10.30 3.94 16.53
C GLY A 120 11.17 4.63 15.47
N ASP A 121 12.30 3.99 15.14
CA ASP A 121 13.23 4.51 14.12
C ASP A 121 12.87 4.08 12.68
N SER A 122 11.91 3.17 12.53
CA SER A 122 11.59 2.53 11.24
C SER A 122 10.38 3.11 10.51
N LEU A 123 9.55 3.90 11.19
CA LEU A 123 8.36 4.51 10.60
C LEU A 123 8.42 6.04 10.69
N PRO A 124 8.11 6.76 9.60
CA PRO A 124 8.00 8.22 9.68
C PRO A 124 6.83 8.60 10.60
N PRO A 125 7.05 9.47 11.62
CA PRO A 125 6.03 9.80 12.58
C PRO A 125 4.87 10.56 11.93
N GLY A 126 3.64 10.08 12.14
CA GLY A 126 2.43 10.72 11.66
C GLY A 126 2.13 10.56 10.16
N GLU A 127 2.93 9.79 9.42
CA GLU A 127 2.72 9.52 8.02
C GLU A 127 2.33 8.05 7.77
N PRO A 128 1.22 7.78 7.06
CA PRO A 128 0.85 6.41 6.71
C PRO A 128 1.83 5.80 5.72
N VAL A 129 2.40 4.64 6.07
CA VAL A 129 3.25 3.83 5.19
C VAL A 129 2.51 2.55 4.83
N CYS A 130 2.49 2.19 3.55
CA CYS A 130 1.75 1.04 3.07
C CYS A 130 2.69 -0.05 2.56
N TYR A 131 2.38 -1.28 2.92
CA TYR A 131 3.10 -2.50 2.55
C TYR A 131 2.14 -3.46 1.86
N ARG A 132 2.64 -4.19 0.89
CA ARG A 132 1.96 -5.34 0.32
C ARG A 132 2.37 -6.59 1.10
N ASP A 133 1.38 -7.40 1.48
CA ASP A 133 1.62 -8.66 2.18
C ASP A 133 2.17 -9.74 1.23
#